data_67740f31558ad9df4a1b7d451a01bfc0
#
_entry.id   67740f31558ad9df4a1b7d451a01bfc0
#
_cell.length_a   1.000
_cell.length_b   1.000
_cell.length_c   1.000
_cell.angle_alpha   90.00
_cell.angle_beta   90.00
_cell.angle_gamma   90.00
#
_symmetry.space_group_name_H-M   'P 1'
#
loop_
_entity.id
_entity.type
_entity.pdbx_description
1 polymer ?
#
loop_
_entity_poly.entity_id
_entity_poly.type
_entity_poly.pdbx_seq_one_letter_code
_entity_poly.pdbx_strand_id
1 'polypeptide(L)'
;MNKKILVVDDSKLNGNLLKAYLGEYDLESIHAFNGQAALEVLEERHNEIVCITLDRQMPIMDGIECAKRIKEIEDYKDIPIIFVTSMGEKEDIIEGLNIGVYDYIPKPVDPDFLYLKVKYAIEYYEQKQELKRLNKRISVKNNRLEKIVEARTLKLQQITNAILNILEKATSINDEVTGNHTQRVAEYSALLSERAELSQKQIRDIKNYAPLHDIGKLGISENILKKPGPLTTDEFTEMKTHVSIGVDLLKTAELPAVALNIIKYHHEKWCGKGYLEGLEGDNIPIEARVVAIADVFDALTTERPYKKAFTVEKAVEIMTKDMTGSFDPILLDLFFGKMDEIY
;
A
#
# COMPACT_ATOMS: atom_id res chain seq x y z
N MET A 1 -21.61 30.50 -17.80
CA MET A 1 -21.45 31.59 -16.81
C MET A 1 -20.79 32.73 -17.55
N ASN A 2 -21.35 33.96 -17.47
CA ASN A 2 -20.72 35.14 -18.05
C ASN A 2 -19.43 35.43 -17.28
N LYS A 3 -18.30 35.27 -17.95
CA LYS A 3 -16.98 35.56 -17.37
C LYS A 3 -16.72 37.05 -17.43
N LYS A 4 -16.33 37.65 -16.31
CA LYS A 4 -16.14 39.09 -16.21
C LYS A 4 -14.76 39.42 -15.64
N ILE A 5 -14.28 40.60 -16.03
CA ILE A 5 -13.05 41.18 -15.48
C ILE A 5 -13.45 42.23 -14.45
N LEU A 6 -12.88 42.17 -13.27
CA LEU A 6 -13.05 43.23 -12.28
C LEU A 6 -11.98 44.32 -12.53
N VAL A 7 -12.41 45.49 -12.96
CA VAL A 7 -11.57 46.68 -13.15
C VAL A 7 -11.65 47.49 -11.87
N VAL A 8 -10.53 47.71 -11.20
CA VAL A 8 -10.45 48.49 -9.96
C VAL A 8 -9.56 49.69 -10.18
N ASP A 9 -10.16 50.87 -10.23
CA ASP A 9 -9.48 52.16 -10.45
C ASP A 9 -10.35 53.29 -9.86
N ASP A 10 -9.82 54.18 -9.06
CA ASP A 10 -10.56 55.25 -8.39
C ASP A 10 -11.03 56.35 -9.38
N SER A 11 -10.36 56.47 -10.51
CA SER A 11 -10.75 57.35 -11.60
C SER A 11 -11.84 56.75 -12.47
N LYS A 12 -13.02 57.39 -12.44
CA LYS A 12 -14.13 56.99 -13.32
C LYS A 12 -13.73 57.04 -14.82
N LEU A 13 -12.82 57.95 -15.18
CA LEU A 13 -12.34 58.11 -16.56
C LEU A 13 -11.47 56.90 -16.93
N ASN A 14 -10.48 56.52 -16.11
CA ASN A 14 -9.61 55.40 -16.36
C ASN A 14 -10.38 54.07 -16.36
N GLY A 15 -11.27 53.86 -15.37
CA GLY A 15 -12.09 52.65 -15.30
C GLY A 15 -12.99 52.50 -16.54
N ASN A 16 -13.61 53.57 -17.01
CA ASN A 16 -14.41 53.53 -18.24
C ASN A 16 -13.54 53.32 -19.50
N LEU A 17 -12.32 53.84 -19.54
CA LEU A 17 -11.39 53.63 -20.64
C LEU A 17 -10.96 52.17 -20.70
N LEU A 18 -10.55 51.57 -19.59
CA LEU A 18 -10.19 50.18 -19.51
C LEU A 18 -11.38 49.25 -19.90
N LYS A 19 -12.59 49.61 -19.46
CA LYS A 19 -13.81 48.88 -19.84
C LYS A 19 -14.08 48.98 -21.36
N ALA A 20 -13.85 50.14 -21.96
CA ALA A 20 -14.01 50.31 -23.40
C ALA A 20 -12.98 49.46 -24.18
N TYR A 21 -11.71 49.48 -23.79
CA TYR A 21 -10.66 48.67 -24.38
C TYR A 21 -10.97 47.17 -24.28
N LEU A 22 -11.42 46.70 -23.12
CA LEU A 22 -11.79 45.28 -22.94
C LEU A 22 -13.04 44.91 -23.78
N GLY A 23 -14.00 45.88 -23.90
CA GLY A 23 -15.20 45.69 -24.70
C GLY A 23 -14.96 45.57 -26.21
N GLU A 24 -13.89 46.16 -26.76
CA GLU A 24 -13.48 45.98 -28.16
C GLU A 24 -13.14 44.50 -28.49
N TYR A 25 -12.81 43.71 -27.45
CA TYR A 25 -12.51 42.27 -27.57
C TYR A 25 -13.59 41.35 -26.96
N ASP A 26 -14.82 41.84 -26.85
CA ASP A 26 -15.98 41.13 -26.29
C ASP A 26 -15.77 40.66 -24.82
N LEU A 27 -14.92 41.32 -24.05
CA LEU A 27 -14.67 41.02 -22.65
C LEU A 27 -15.56 41.90 -21.74
N GLU A 28 -16.52 41.25 -21.08
CA GLU A 28 -17.34 41.96 -20.09
C GLU A 28 -16.55 42.35 -18.84
N SER A 29 -16.81 43.55 -18.29
CA SER A 29 -16.14 43.99 -17.08
C SER A 29 -17.05 44.74 -16.10
N ILE A 30 -16.71 44.65 -14.81
CA ILE A 30 -17.32 45.38 -13.70
C ILE A 30 -16.29 46.37 -13.19
N HIS A 31 -16.74 47.57 -12.82
CA HIS A 31 -15.85 48.59 -12.27
C HIS A 31 -16.08 48.77 -10.76
N ALA A 32 -15.02 48.76 -9.98
CA ALA A 32 -14.97 49.11 -8.57
C ALA A 32 -14.04 50.32 -8.37
N PHE A 33 -14.43 51.25 -7.50
CA PHE A 33 -13.75 52.54 -7.36
C PHE A 33 -12.65 52.61 -6.29
N ASN A 34 -12.43 51.50 -5.58
CA ASN A 34 -11.34 51.34 -4.59
C ASN A 34 -11.24 49.88 -4.17
N GLY A 35 -10.21 49.52 -3.39
CA GLY A 35 -10.01 48.15 -2.94
C GLY A 35 -11.15 47.60 -2.09
N GLN A 36 -11.80 48.41 -1.26
CA GLN A 36 -12.94 47.96 -0.45
C GLN A 36 -14.14 47.57 -1.31
N ALA A 37 -14.51 48.40 -2.30
CA ALA A 37 -15.56 48.08 -3.25
C ALA A 37 -15.24 46.84 -4.10
N ALA A 38 -13.97 46.62 -4.41
CA ALA A 38 -13.53 45.39 -5.11
C ALA A 38 -13.77 44.13 -4.27
N LEU A 39 -13.48 44.18 -2.97
CA LEU A 39 -13.77 43.05 -2.07
C LEU A 39 -15.28 42.77 -1.95
N GLU A 40 -16.11 43.78 -1.86
CA GLU A 40 -17.56 43.65 -1.84
C GLU A 40 -18.10 42.98 -3.12
N VAL A 41 -17.58 43.37 -4.30
CA VAL A 41 -17.93 42.71 -5.58
C VAL A 41 -17.46 41.25 -5.58
N LEU A 42 -16.30 40.95 -5.05
CA LEU A 42 -15.80 39.59 -4.98
C LEU A 42 -16.62 38.74 -4.02
N GLU A 43 -17.01 39.26 -2.87
CA GLU A 43 -17.87 38.55 -1.90
C GLU A 43 -19.19 38.13 -2.54
N GLU A 44 -19.82 38.98 -3.31
CA GLU A 44 -21.10 38.69 -3.96
C GLU A 44 -20.96 37.89 -5.27
N ARG A 45 -19.89 38.12 -6.04
CA ARG A 45 -19.83 37.72 -7.46
C ARG A 45 -18.53 37.06 -7.90
N HIS A 46 -17.67 36.58 -7.00
CA HIS A 46 -16.38 35.98 -7.36
C HIS A 46 -16.49 34.86 -8.40
N ASN A 47 -17.60 34.11 -8.42
CA ASN A 47 -17.81 33.04 -9.39
C ASN A 47 -17.93 33.52 -10.85
N GLU A 48 -18.18 34.82 -11.07
CA GLU A 48 -18.23 35.43 -12.39
C GLU A 48 -16.87 36.07 -12.78
N ILE A 49 -16.02 36.36 -11.78
CA ILE A 49 -14.76 37.07 -11.99
C ILE A 49 -13.64 36.08 -12.34
N VAL A 50 -12.97 36.33 -13.45
CA VAL A 50 -11.89 35.49 -13.96
C VAL A 50 -10.52 36.18 -14.01
N CYS A 51 -10.50 37.51 -13.88
CA CYS A 51 -9.32 38.32 -13.83
C CYS A 51 -9.63 39.64 -13.13
N ILE A 52 -8.66 40.24 -12.45
CA ILE A 52 -8.76 41.51 -11.79
C ILE A 52 -7.65 42.41 -12.36
N THR A 53 -8.02 43.60 -12.90
CA THR A 53 -7.08 44.71 -13.14
C THR A 53 -7.19 45.67 -11.98
N LEU A 54 -6.08 45.99 -11.32
CA LEU A 54 -6.07 46.71 -10.06
C LEU A 54 -5.11 47.88 -10.11
N ASP A 55 -5.64 49.10 -9.95
CA ASP A 55 -4.79 50.26 -9.75
C ASP A 55 -4.11 50.17 -8.38
N ARG A 56 -2.88 50.58 -8.36
CA ARG A 56 -2.07 50.56 -7.15
C ARG A 56 -2.42 51.64 -6.16
N GLN A 57 -2.61 52.85 -6.65
CA GLN A 57 -2.84 54.04 -5.83
C GLN A 57 -4.30 54.44 -5.84
N MET A 58 -5.00 54.14 -4.78
CA MET A 58 -6.43 54.41 -4.61
C MET A 58 -6.71 54.89 -3.18
N PRO A 59 -7.76 55.70 -2.97
CA PRO A 59 -8.21 56.07 -1.63
C PRO A 59 -8.90 54.91 -0.92
N ILE A 60 -9.05 55.01 0.39
CA ILE A 60 -9.73 54.05 1.29
C ILE A 60 -8.93 52.77 1.49
N MET A 61 -8.64 52.03 0.42
CA MET A 61 -7.81 50.85 0.39
C MET A 61 -7.01 50.86 -0.91
N ASP A 62 -5.69 50.88 -0.79
CA ASP A 62 -4.79 50.83 -1.94
C ASP A 62 -4.74 49.43 -2.59
N GLY A 63 -4.12 49.36 -3.77
CA GLY A 63 -4.05 48.12 -4.53
C GLY A 63 -3.23 47.02 -3.85
N ILE A 64 -2.20 47.37 -3.10
CA ILE A 64 -1.35 46.40 -2.37
C ILE A 64 -2.13 45.73 -1.26
N GLU A 65 -2.80 46.52 -0.43
CA GLU A 65 -3.64 46.02 0.66
C GLU A 65 -4.80 45.18 0.11
N CYS A 66 -5.45 45.64 -0.98
CA CYS A 66 -6.51 44.93 -1.66
C CYS A 66 -6.02 43.55 -2.17
N ALA A 67 -4.86 43.51 -2.86
CA ALA A 67 -4.28 42.28 -3.37
C ALA A 67 -3.94 41.31 -2.26
N LYS A 68 -3.34 41.76 -1.13
CA LYS A 68 -3.06 40.90 0.04
C LYS A 68 -4.34 40.25 0.56
N ARG A 69 -5.41 41.00 0.79
CA ARG A 69 -6.68 40.48 1.28
C ARG A 69 -7.33 39.48 0.31
N ILE A 70 -7.29 39.77 -0.99
CA ILE A 70 -7.78 38.85 -2.01
C ILE A 70 -7.04 37.51 -1.94
N LYS A 71 -5.70 37.53 -1.77
CA LYS A 71 -4.86 36.33 -1.74
C LYS A 71 -5.01 35.51 -0.45
N GLU A 72 -5.53 36.08 0.61
CA GLU A 72 -5.81 35.38 1.87
C GLU A 72 -7.13 34.59 1.85
N ILE A 73 -8.07 34.92 0.96
CA ILE A 73 -9.40 34.30 0.93
C ILE A 73 -9.42 33.13 -0.07
N GLU A 74 -9.71 31.94 0.44
CA GLU A 74 -9.66 30.68 -0.31
C GLU A 74 -10.50 30.69 -1.59
N ASP A 75 -11.69 31.29 -1.55
CA ASP A 75 -12.65 31.25 -2.65
C ASP A 75 -12.19 32.03 -3.88
N TYR A 76 -11.37 33.05 -3.72
CA TYR A 76 -10.91 33.90 -4.84
C TYR A 76 -9.41 34.20 -4.87
N LYS A 77 -8.62 33.61 -3.99
CA LYS A 77 -7.14 33.77 -3.99
C LYS A 77 -6.46 33.39 -5.30
N ASP A 78 -7.10 32.51 -6.09
CA ASP A 78 -6.54 32.06 -7.37
C ASP A 78 -6.86 32.97 -8.53
N ILE A 79 -7.79 33.92 -8.37
CA ILE A 79 -8.10 34.87 -9.44
C ILE A 79 -6.83 35.68 -9.72
N PRO A 80 -6.36 35.73 -10.98
CA PRO A 80 -5.18 36.48 -11.34
C PRO A 80 -5.43 37.98 -11.18
N ILE A 81 -4.49 38.65 -10.55
CA ILE A 81 -4.49 40.10 -10.36
C ILE A 81 -3.41 40.69 -11.26
N ILE A 82 -3.76 41.65 -12.07
CA ILE A 82 -2.84 42.44 -12.90
C ILE A 82 -2.83 43.85 -12.37
N PHE A 83 -1.69 44.31 -11.90
CA PHE A 83 -1.56 45.71 -11.49
C PHE A 83 -1.50 46.63 -12.71
N VAL A 84 -2.25 47.76 -12.65
CA VAL A 84 -2.18 48.86 -13.62
C VAL A 84 -1.54 50.04 -12.91
N THR A 85 -0.29 50.39 -13.26
CA THR A 85 0.50 51.32 -12.47
C THR A 85 1.25 52.33 -13.36
N SER A 86 1.43 53.57 -12.89
CA SER A 86 2.39 54.49 -13.48
C SER A 86 3.80 53.96 -13.28
N MET A 87 4.64 53.95 -14.35
CA MET A 87 6.03 53.48 -14.27
C MET A 87 6.76 54.16 -13.11
N GLY A 88 7.04 53.42 -12.06
CA GLY A 88 7.82 53.84 -10.91
C GLY A 88 8.53 52.63 -10.33
N GLU A 89 9.65 52.81 -9.80
CA GLU A 89 10.59 51.99 -9.03
C GLU A 89 10.51 50.47 -9.08
N LYS A 90 11.64 49.82 -9.37
CA LYS A 90 11.79 48.34 -9.35
C LYS A 90 11.28 47.69 -8.06
N GLU A 91 11.31 48.44 -6.96
CA GLU A 91 10.86 47.98 -5.63
C GLU A 91 9.37 47.68 -5.62
N ASP A 92 8.57 48.45 -6.32
CA ASP A 92 7.12 48.30 -6.42
C ASP A 92 6.69 47.05 -7.17
N ILE A 93 7.43 46.68 -8.20
CA ILE A 93 7.20 45.45 -8.97
C ILE A 93 7.56 44.23 -8.12
N ILE A 94 8.66 44.31 -7.38
CA ILE A 94 9.12 43.21 -6.51
C ILE A 94 8.11 42.97 -5.38
N GLU A 95 7.56 44.03 -4.77
CA GLU A 95 6.53 43.89 -3.73
C GLU A 95 5.27 43.19 -4.27
N GLY A 96 4.76 43.61 -5.44
CA GLY A 96 3.59 42.99 -6.06
C GLY A 96 3.82 41.52 -6.38
N LEU A 97 4.97 41.14 -6.92
CA LEU A 97 5.32 39.74 -7.20
C LEU A 97 5.39 38.90 -5.92
N ASN A 98 5.91 39.43 -4.81
CA ASN A 98 5.96 38.75 -3.53
C ASN A 98 4.56 38.51 -2.93
N ILE A 99 3.56 39.30 -3.23
CA ILE A 99 2.17 39.11 -2.85
C ILE A 99 1.51 38.03 -3.70
N GLY A 100 2.09 37.68 -4.85
CA GLY A 100 1.56 36.69 -5.77
C GLY A 100 0.56 37.25 -6.77
N VAL A 101 0.72 38.53 -7.18
CA VAL A 101 0.01 39.05 -8.34
C VAL A 101 0.50 38.36 -9.62
N TYR A 102 -0.35 38.32 -10.61
CA TYR A 102 -0.04 37.61 -11.85
C TYR A 102 0.91 38.38 -12.76
N ASP A 103 0.63 39.69 -12.93
CA ASP A 103 1.40 40.54 -13.83
C ASP A 103 1.16 42.03 -13.56
N TYR A 104 1.75 42.91 -14.36
CA TYR A 104 1.54 44.36 -14.31
C TYR A 104 1.42 44.99 -15.71
N ILE A 105 0.75 46.12 -15.81
CA ILE A 105 0.55 46.93 -17.02
C ILE A 105 0.93 48.38 -16.71
N PRO A 106 1.89 48.98 -17.44
CA PRO A 106 2.26 50.36 -17.23
C PRO A 106 1.18 51.35 -17.78
N LYS A 107 0.99 52.48 -17.09
CA LYS A 107 0.23 53.60 -17.61
C LYS A 107 1.18 54.52 -18.42
N PRO A 108 0.79 55.05 -19.61
CA PRO A 108 -0.55 54.94 -20.22
C PRO A 108 -0.80 53.53 -20.77
N VAL A 109 -2.01 53.01 -20.59
CA VAL A 109 -2.38 51.65 -20.99
C VAL A 109 -2.57 51.58 -22.50
N ASP A 110 -1.82 50.69 -23.13
CA ASP A 110 -2.03 50.27 -24.51
C ASP A 110 -3.12 49.22 -24.60
N PRO A 111 -4.14 49.39 -25.48
CA PRO A 111 -5.27 48.47 -25.56
C PRO A 111 -4.90 47.04 -25.93
N ASP A 112 -4.00 46.86 -26.91
CA ASP A 112 -3.57 45.54 -27.36
C ASP A 112 -2.78 44.81 -26.30
N PHE A 113 -1.93 45.56 -25.57
CA PHE A 113 -1.15 45.01 -24.46
C PHE A 113 -2.03 44.63 -23.27
N LEU A 114 -3.03 45.44 -22.92
CA LEU A 114 -4.04 45.10 -21.92
C LEU A 114 -4.76 43.80 -22.27
N TYR A 115 -5.29 43.75 -23.51
CA TYR A 115 -6.00 42.54 -23.97
C TYR A 115 -5.13 41.31 -23.86
N LEU A 116 -3.89 41.36 -24.36
CA LEU A 116 -2.99 40.20 -24.33
C LEU A 116 -2.71 39.72 -22.91
N LYS A 117 -2.41 40.61 -21.99
CA LYS A 117 -2.16 40.29 -20.56
C LYS A 117 -3.39 39.68 -19.89
N VAL A 118 -4.56 40.29 -20.10
CA VAL A 118 -5.83 39.77 -19.54
C VAL A 118 -6.19 38.43 -20.14
N LYS A 119 -6.01 38.23 -21.44
CA LYS A 119 -6.25 36.95 -22.09
C LYS A 119 -5.41 35.82 -21.49
N TYR A 120 -4.10 36.01 -21.34
CA TYR A 120 -3.23 35.01 -20.74
C TYR A 120 -3.55 34.78 -19.26
N ALA A 121 -3.94 35.80 -18.54
CA ALA A 121 -4.38 35.66 -17.16
C ALA A 121 -5.65 34.80 -17.05
N ILE A 122 -6.61 35.00 -17.94
CA ILE A 122 -7.84 34.19 -18.01
C ILE A 122 -7.50 32.73 -18.36
N GLU A 123 -6.68 32.49 -19.39
CA GLU A 123 -6.26 31.14 -19.77
C GLU A 123 -5.55 30.42 -18.61
N TYR A 124 -4.64 31.09 -17.91
CA TYR A 124 -3.98 30.57 -16.72
C TYR A 124 -4.99 30.18 -15.63
N TYR A 125 -5.95 31.07 -15.33
CA TYR A 125 -6.98 30.82 -14.33
C TYR A 125 -7.84 29.60 -14.67
N GLU A 126 -8.26 29.49 -15.93
CA GLU A 126 -9.06 28.36 -16.40
C GLU A 126 -8.32 27.02 -16.29
N GLN A 127 -7.07 27.00 -16.72
CA GLN A 127 -6.21 25.81 -16.60
C GLN A 127 -6.02 25.40 -15.12
N LYS A 128 -5.81 26.39 -14.24
CA LYS A 128 -5.66 26.15 -12.80
C LYS A 128 -6.94 25.59 -12.17
N GLN A 129 -8.10 26.12 -12.55
CA GLN A 129 -9.40 25.62 -12.07
C GLN A 129 -9.68 24.19 -12.57
N GLU A 130 -9.39 23.91 -13.83
CA GLU A 130 -9.56 22.57 -14.39
C GLU A 130 -8.61 21.56 -13.72
N LEU A 131 -7.37 21.92 -13.49
CA LEU A 131 -6.42 21.09 -12.74
C LEU A 131 -6.91 20.78 -11.32
N LYS A 132 -7.45 21.78 -10.61
CA LYS A 132 -8.06 21.58 -9.28
C LYS A 132 -9.24 20.59 -9.34
N ARG A 133 -10.11 20.71 -10.34
CA ARG A 133 -11.24 19.79 -10.55
C ARG A 133 -10.77 18.36 -10.82
N LEU A 134 -9.78 18.20 -11.70
CA LEU A 134 -9.21 16.89 -12.03
C LEU A 134 -8.56 16.24 -10.80
N ASN A 135 -7.76 16.98 -10.04
CA ASN A 135 -7.12 16.48 -8.82
C ASN A 135 -8.16 16.02 -7.78
N LYS A 136 -9.23 16.79 -7.59
CA LYS A 136 -10.34 16.40 -6.70
C LYS A 136 -11.02 15.10 -7.17
N ARG A 137 -11.26 14.96 -8.49
CA ARG A 137 -11.85 13.73 -9.08
C ARG A 137 -10.92 12.53 -8.93
N ILE A 138 -9.62 12.71 -9.14
CA ILE A 138 -8.60 11.67 -8.96
C ILE A 138 -8.56 11.20 -7.51
N SER A 139 -8.52 12.13 -6.55
CA SER A 139 -8.51 11.81 -5.12
C SER A 139 -9.72 10.96 -4.71
N VAL A 140 -10.92 11.34 -5.14
CA VAL A 140 -12.15 10.57 -4.86
C VAL A 140 -12.09 9.17 -5.48
N LYS A 141 -11.57 9.05 -6.72
CA LYS A 141 -11.42 7.74 -7.38
C LYS A 141 -10.38 6.86 -6.68
N ASN A 142 -9.25 7.43 -6.28
CA ASN A 142 -8.20 6.69 -5.58
C ASN A 142 -8.71 6.13 -4.26
N ASN A 143 -9.37 6.94 -3.43
CA ASN A 143 -9.98 6.48 -2.17
C ASN A 143 -10.99 5.34 -2.39
N ARG A 144 -11.74 5.39 -3.50
CA ARG A 144 -12.68 4.30 -3.84
C ARG A 144 -11.94 3.03 -4.27
N LEU A 145 -10.89 3.18 -5.08
CA LEU A 145 -10.07 2.03 -5.54
C LEU A 145 -9.37 1.35 -4.38
N GLU A 146 -8.79 2.10 -3.44
CA GLU A 146 -8.15 1.57 -2.23
C GLU A 146 -9.11 0.68 -1.44
N LYS A 147 -10.34 1.14 -1.18
CA LYS A 147 -11.37 0.34 -0.49
C LYS A 147 -11.73 -0.94 -1.24
N ILE A 148 -11.80 -0.88 -2.58
CA ILE A 148 -12.11 -2.06 -3.41
C ILE A 148 -10.93 -3.05 -3.35
N VAL A 149 -9.70 -2.57 -3.45
CA VAL A 149 -8.49 -3.41 -3.37
C VAL A 149 -8.42 -4.08 -2.01
N GLU A 150 -8.61 -3.35 -0.92
CA GLU A 150 -8.62 -3.89 0.44
C GLU A 150 -9.67 -4.99 0.61
N ALA A 151 -10.91 -4.73 0.21
CA ALA A 151 -11.99 -5.69 0.29
C ALA A 151 -11.72 -6.97 -0.55
N ARG A 152 -11.15 -6.81 -1.76
CA ARG A 152 -10.78 -7.95 -2.61
C ARG A 152 -9.63 -8.75 -2.03
N THR A 153 -8.61 -8.09 -1.50
CA THR A 153 -7.47 -8.76 -0.85
C THR A 153 -7.93 -9.58 0.34
N LEU A 154 -8.78 -9.04 1.20
CA LEU A 154 -9.37 -9.76 2.32
C LEU A 154 -10.17 -10.98 1.83
N LYS A 155 -10.98 -10.80 0.79
CA LYS A 155 -11.78 -11.91 0.22
C LYS A 155 -10.90 -13.02 -0.36
N LEU A 156 -9.82 -12.65 -1.05
CA LEU A 156 -8.86 -13.63 -1.58
C LEU A 156 -8.19 -14.40 -0.45
N GLN A 157 -7.75 -13.73 0.62
CA GLN A 157 -7.18 -14.40 1.80
C GLN A 157 -8.16 -15.38 2.43
N GLN A 158 -9.43 -15.01 2.58
CA GLN A 158 -10.47 -15.91 3.11
C GLN A 158 -10.64 -17.15 2.23
N ILE A 159 -10.67 -16.99 0.90
CA ILE A 159 -10.80 -18.11 -0.04
C ILE A 159 -9.56 -19.01 0.03
N THR A 160 -8.36 -18.42 0.04
CA THR A 160 -7.12 -19.18 0.16
C THR A 160 -7.10 -20.02 1.44
N ASN A 161 -7.43 -19.41 2.57
CA ASN A 161 -7.50 -20.13 3.86
C ASN A 161 -8.57 -21.24 3.83
N ALA A 162 -9.71 -20.99 3.21
CA ALA A 162 -10.74 -22.03 3.07
C ALA A 162 -10.26 -23.21 2.21
N ILE A 163 -9.56 -22.96 1.12
CA ILE A 163 -8.97 -24.01 0.26
C ILE A 163 -7.92 -24.80 1.03
N LEU A 164 -7.00 -24.12 1.75
CA LEU A 164 -5.99 -24.78 2.56
C LEU A 164 -6.63 -25.70 3.62
N ASN A 165 -7.67 -25.22 4.32
CA ASN A 165 -8.41 -25.99 5.30
C ASN A 165 -9.14 -27.22 4.68
N ILE A 166 -9.64 -27.10 3.44
CA ILE A 166 -10.26 -28.21 2.73
C ILE A 166 -9.21 -29.27 2.35
N LEU A 167 -8.05 -28.84 1.84
CA LEU A 167 -6.95 -29.75 1.50
C LEU A 167 -6.42 -30.45 2.74
N GLU A 168 -6.24 -29.74 3.85
CA GLU A 168 -5.88 -30.31 5.14
C GLU A 168 -6.88 -31.40 5.60
N LYS A 169 -8.17 -31.07 5.55
CA LYS A 169 -9.20 -32.07 5.90
C LYS A 169 -9.20 -33.28 4.96
N ALA A 170 -8.93 -33.07 3.69
CA ALA A 170 -8.83 -34.14 2.72
C ALA A 170 -7.65 -35.11 3.04
N THR A 171 -6.50 -34.56 3.46
CA THR A 171 -5.36 -35.37 3.92
C THR A 171 -5.67 -36.08 5.22
N SER A 172 -6.33 -35.44 6.19
CA SER A 172 -6.64 -36.00 7.51
C SER A 172 -7.76 -37.05 7.50
N ILE A 173 -8.58 -37.14 6.46
CA ILE A 173 -9.56 -38.24 6.31
C ILE A 173 -8.84 -39.60 6.18
N ASN A 174 -7.68 -39.60 5.56
CA ASN A 174 -6.88 -40.82 5.34
C ASN A 174 -5.79 -41.04 6.39
N ASP A 175 -5.39 -39.98 7.12
CA ASP A 175 -4.40 -40.05 8.20
C ASP A 175 -5.10 -39.79 9.55
N GLU A 176 -4.96 -40.71 10.51
CA GLU A 176 -5.58 -40.62 11.86
C GLU A 176 -4.97 -39.46 12.72
N VAL A 177 -4.27 -38.52 12.10
CA VAL A 177 -3.71 -37.36 12.78
C VAL A 177 -4.84 -36.39 13.12
N THR A 178 -5.00 -36.12 14.40
CA THR A 178 -6.07 -35.24 14.95
C THR A 178 -6.11 -33.88 14.26
N GLY A 179 -7.33 -33.46 13.89
CA GLY A 179 -7.67 -32.35 13.01
C GLY A 179 -7.15 -30.92 13.34
N ASN A 180 -6.11 -30.80 14.15
CA ASN A 180 -5.45 -29.49 14.46
C ASN A 180 -3.93 -29.56 14.33
N HIS A 181 -3.37 -30.69 13.86
CA HIS A 181 -1.91 -30.88 13.71
C HIS A 181 -1.29 -29.81 12.78
N THR A 182 -1.81 -29.70 11.59
CA THR A 182 -1.29 -28.82 10.56
C THR A 182 -1.39 -27.35 10.98
N GLN A 183 -2.42 -26.97 11.73
CA GLN A 183 -2.55 -25.63 12.29
C GLN A 183 -1.48 -25.38 13.37
N ARG A 184 -1.23 -26.37 14.28
CA ARG A 184 -0.18 -26.24 15.28
C ARG A 184 1.21 -26.17 14.65
N VAL A 185 1.47 -27.00 13.64
CA VAL A 185 2.73 -26.93 12.87
C VAL A 185 2.90 -25.56 12.24
N ALA A 186 1.86 -24.96 11.66
CA ALA A 186 1.92 -23.60 11.11
C ALA A 186 2.22 -22.54 12.18
N GLU A 187 1.63 -22.65 13.37
CA GLU A 187 1.86 -21.73 14.48
C GLU A 187 3.27 -21.86 15.04
N TYR A 188 3.75 -23.08 15.27
CA TYR A 188 5.13 -23.34 15.72
C TYR A 188 6.15 -22.87 14.68
N SER A 189 5.89 -23.11 13.39
CA SER A 189 6.74 -22.64 12.31
C SER A 189 6.81 -21.11 12.25
N ALA A 190 5.69 -20.43 12.43
CA ALA A 190 5.66 -18.97 12.48
C ALA A 190 6.46 -18.42 13.67
N LEU A 191 6.24 -18.99 14.86
CA LEU A 191 6.97 -18.60 16.07
C LEU A 191 8.49 -18.80 15.93
N LEU A 192 8.91 -19.95 15.39
CA LEU A 192 10.34 -20.20 15.13
C LEU A 192 10.90 -19.24 14.09
N SER A 193 10.13 -18.92 13.04
CA SER A 193 10.54 -17.96 12.02
C SER A 193 10.71 -16.55 12.59
N GLU A 194 9.87 -16.14 13.53
CA GLU A 194 10.00 -14.86 14.25
C GLU A 194 11.26 -14.84 15.12
N ARG A 195 11.54 -15.92 15.84
CA ARG A 195 12.75 -16.07 16.68
C ARG A 195 14.04 -16.12 15.86
N ALA A 196 13.95 -16.64 14.63
CA ALA A 196 15.05 -16.64 13.67
C ALA A 196 15.17 -15.32 12.89
N GLU A 197 14.42 -14.28 13.27
CA GLU A 197 14.43 -12.93 12.70
C GLU A 197 14.20 -12.90 11.18
N LEU A 198 13.40 -13.83 10.66
CA LEU A 198 13.03 -13.84 9.25
C LEU A 198 12.16 -12.63 8.88
N SER A 199 12.17 -12.23 7.61
CA SER A 199 11.33 -11.14 7.13
C SER A 199 9.84 -11.44 7.33
N GLN A 200 9.02 -10.41 7.54
CA GLN A 200 7.56 -10.53 7.71
C GLN A 200 6.88 -11.27 6.54
N LYS A 201 7.45 -11.19 5.35
CA LYS A 201 6.98 -11.95 4.19
C LYS A 201 7.26 -13.44 4.36
N GLN A 202 8.48 -13.81 4.72
CA GLN A 202 8.86 -15.22 4.94
C GLN A 202 8.04 -15.84 6.06
N ILE A 203 7.86 -15.14 7.19
CA ILE A 203 7.04 -15.60 8.33
C ILE A 203 5.61 -15.93 7.86
N ARG A 204 4.97 -15.01 7.12
CA ARG A 204 3.63 -15.21 6.57
C ARG A 204 3.58 -16.37 5.58
N ASP A 205 4.55 -16.44 4.68
CA ASP A 205 4.59 -17.49 3.66
C ASP A 205 4.80 -18.87 4.32
N ILE A 206 5.73 -19.01 5.26
CA ILE A 206 5.94 -20.26 6.02
C ILE A 206 4.67 -20.65 6.77
N LYS A 207 4.06 -19.73 7.51
CA LYS A 207 2.81 -19.99 8.23
C LYS A 207 1.69 -20.48 7.32
N ASN A 208 1.54 -19.86 6.16
CA ASN A 208 0.46 -20.17 5.23
C ASN A 208 0.67 -21.52 4.52
N TYR A 209 1.91 -21.90 4.23
CA TYR A 209 2.23 -23.08 3.42
C TYR A 209 2.72 -24.27 4.23
N ALA A 210 3.11 -24.13 5.49
CA ALA A 210 3.43 -25.26 6.37
C ALA A 210 2.35 -26.34 6.41
N PRO A 211 1.03 -26.02 6.39
CA PRO A 211 -0.03 -27.04 6.34
C PRO A 211 0.03 -28.00 5.14
N LEU A 212 0.72 -27.60 4.07
CA LEU A 212 0.81 -28.40 2.84
C LEU A 212 1.96 -29.41 2.84
N HIS A 213 2.82 -29.45 3.86
CA HIS A 213 4.02 -30.29 3.87
C HIS A 213 3.70 -31.76 3.51
N ASP A 214 2.62 -32.28 4.01
CA ASP A 214 2.17 -33.65 3.89
C ASP A 214 1.07 -33.87 2.84
N ILE A 215 0.79 -32.89 1.95
CA ILE A 215 -0.32 -32.98 0.97
C ILE A 215 -0.23 -34.24 0.08
N GLY A 216 0.96 -34.71 -0.20
CA GLY A 216 1.18 -35.89 -1.02
C GLY A 216 0.72 -37.23 -0.38
N LYS A 217 0.43 -37.27 0.90
CA LYS A 217 -0.18 -38.42 1.56
C LYS A 217 -1.53 -38.81 0.94
N LEU A 218 -2.19 -37.89 0.23
CA LEU A 218 -3.39 -38.20 -0.57
C LEU A 218 -3.16 -39.30 -1.62
N GLY A 219 -1.93 -39.50 -2.07
CA GLY A 219 -1.58 -40.53 -3.05
C GLY A 219 -1.01 -41.80 -2.43
N ILE A 220 -0.91 -41.88 -1.10
CA ILE A 220 -0.41 -43.11 -0.39
C ILE A 220 -1.57 -44.01 -0.04
N SER A 221 -1.32 -45.34 -0.16
CA SER A 221 -2.32 -46.37 0.18
C SER A 221 -2.78 -46.24 1.63
N GLU A 222 -4.11 -46.33 1.87
CA GLU A 222 -4.67 -46.36 3.22
C GLU A 222 -4.12 -47.51 4.09
N ASN A 223 -3.79 -48.66 3.50
CA ASN A 223 -3.19 -49.77 4.22
C ASN A 223 -1.84 -49.44 4.84
N ILE A 224 -1.11 -48.50 4.24
CA ILE A 224 0.18 -48.00 4.76
C ILE A 224 -0.07 -46.89 5.78
N LEU A 225 -0.93 -45.93 5.45
CA LEU A 225 -1.21 -44.79 6.33
C LEU A 225 -1.82 -45.22 7.68
N LYS A 226 -2.75 -46.23 7.64
CA LYS A 226 -3.50 -46.71 8.82
C LYS A 226 -2.94 -48.01 9.40
N LYS A 227 -1.72 -48.39 9.04
CA LYS A 227 -1.12 -49.65 9.53
C LYS A 227 -0.89 -49.58 11.04
N PRO A 228 -1.49 -50.49 11.84
CA PRO A 228 -1.22 -50.59 13.26
C PRO A 228 0.16 -51.25 13.52
N GLY A 229 1.22 -50.45 13.53
CA GLY A 229 2.58 -50.94 13.80
C GLY A 229 3.65 -50.35 12.86
N PRO A 230 4.90 -50.80 12.98
CA PRO A 230 5.99 -50.29 12.16
C PRO A 230 5.83 -50.69 10.68
N LEU A 231 6.19 -49.80 9.77
CA LEU A 231 6.24 -50.08 8.35
C LEU A 231 7.41 -51.01 8.01
N THR A 232 7.20 -51.91 7.05
CA THR A 232 8.30 -52.67 6.43
C THR A 232 9.18 -51.71 5.60
N THR A 233 10.33 -52.18 5.14
CA THR A 233 11.22 -51.42 4.30
C THR A 233 10.56 -50.94 3.00
N ASP A 234 9.76 -51.83 2.37
CA ASP A 234 9.06 -51.50 1.13
C ASP A 234 7.91 -50.51 1.35
N GLU A 235 7.12 -50.73 2.41
CA GLU A 235 6.06 -49.77 2.82
C GLU A 235 6.63 -48.41 3.19
N PHE A 236 7.78 -48.35 3.87
CA PHE A 236 8.45 -47.09 4.16
C PHE A 236 9.01 -46.43 2.91
N THR A 237 9.44 -47.21 1.93
CA THR A 237 9.85 -46.69 0.63
C THR A 237 8.65 -46.07 -0.12
N GLU A 238 7.49 -46.71 -0.09
CA GLU A 238 6.25 -46.17 -0.62
C GLU A 238 5.83 -44.89 0.15
N MET A 239 5.87 -44.93 1.49
CA MET A 239 5.56 -43.73 2.32
C MET A 239 6.41 -42.51 1.93
N LYS A 240 7.70 -42.68 1.65
CA LYS A 240 8.58 -41.59 1.22
C LYS A 240 8.13 -40.90 -0.08
N THR A 241 7.38 -41.62 -0.93
CA THR A 241 6.90 -41.05 -2.20
C THR A 241 5.89 -39.92 -2.02
N HIS A 242 5.29 -39.73 -0.82
CA HIS A 242 4.37 -38.62 -0.58
C HIS A 242 5.04 -37.27 -0.88
N VAL A 243 6.35 -37.11 -0.68
CA VAL A 243 7.09 -35.90 -1.00
C VAL A 243 7.03 -35.58 -2.51
N SER A 244 7.35 -36.60 -3.35
CA SER A 244 7.30 -36.41 -4.82
C SER A 244 5.86 -36.27 -5.32
N ILE A 245 4.90 -37.02 -4.77
CA ILE A 245 3.48 -36.87 -5.09
C ILE A 245 2.99 -35.47 -4.72
N GLY A 246 3.37 -34.92 -3.55
CA GLY A 246 3.01 -33.58 -3.14
C GLY A 246 3.54 -32.50 -4.07
N VAL A 247 4.79 -32.60 -4.52
CA VAL A 247 5.39 -31.70 -5.52
C VAL A 247 4.61 -31.82 -6.84
N ASP A 248 4.29 -33.01 -7.32
CA ASP A 248 3.57 -33.22 -8.59
C ASP A 248 2.13 -32.69 -8.52
N LEU A 249 1.42 -32.89 -7.41
CA LEU A 249 0.06 -32.34 -7.20
C LEU A 249 0.01 -30.81 -7.32
N LEU A 250 1.04 -30.14 -6.83
CA LEU A 250 1.05 -28.67 -6.77
C LEU A 250 1.89 -28.01 -7.86
N LYS A 251 2.52 -28.80 -8.74
CA LYS A 251 3.40 -28.30 -9.82
C LYS A 251 2.73 -27.29 -10.76
N THR A 252 1.43 -27.43 -10.99
CA THR A 252 0.66 -26.56 -11.89
C THR A 252 0.03 -25.36 -11.18
N ALA A 253 0.14 -25.29 -9.86
CA ALA A 253 -0.57 -24.28 -9.05
C ALA A 253 0.18 -22.93 -8.92
N GLU A 254 1.32 -22.74 -9.62
CA GLU A 254 2.12 -21.52 -9.58
C GLU A 254 2.39 -21.00 -8.15
N LEU A 255 2.64 -21.92 -7.22
CA LEU A 255 2.89 -21.58 -5.81
C LEU A 255 4.26 -20.90 -5.64
N PRO A 256 4.42 -20.04 -4.61
CA PRO A 256 5.72 -19.50 -4.25
C PRO A 256 6.75 -20.60 -3.96
N ALA A 257 8.03 -20.34 -4.22
CA ALA A 257 9.11 -21.29 -3.97
C ALA A 257 9.11 -21.83 -2.53
N VAL A 258 8.74 -21.00 -1.55
CA VAL A 258 8.58 -21.39 -0.14
C VAL A 258 7.66 -22.61 0.02
N ALA A 259 6.52 -22.64 -0.66
CA ALA A 259 5.57 -23.76 -0.57
C ALA A 259 6.19 -25.07 -1.11
N LEU A 260 6.82 -24.99 -2.29
CA LEU A 260 7.45 -26.14 -2.91
C LEU A 260 8.65 -26.63 -2.09
N ASN A 261 9.44 -25.73 -1.52
CA ASN A 261 10.57 -26.07 -0.66
C ASN A 261 10.12 -26.78 0.62
N ILE A 262 9.05 -26.33 1.26
CA ILE A 262 8.46 -27.00 2.42
C ILE A 262 8.06 -28.44 2.06
N ILE A 263 7.27 -28.62 1.01
CA ILE A 263 6.78 -29.93 0.60
C ILE A 263 7.93 -30.87 0.24
N LYS A 264 8.92 -30.37 -0.47
CA LYS A 264 10.02 -31.19 -1.02
C LYS A 264 11.06 -31.56 0.00
N TYR A 265 11.32 -30.69 1.00
CA TYR A 265 12.50 -30.79 1.84
C TYR A 265 12.24 -30.90 3.35
N HIS A 266 10.98 -30.95 3.82
CA HIS A 266 10.68 -31.05 5.26
C HIS A 266 11.18 -32.37 5.92
N HIS A 267 11.51 -33.34 5.15
CA HIS A 267 12.12 -34.60 5.62
C HIS A 267 13.61 -34.70 5.37
N GLU A 268 14.25 -33.65 4.84
CA GLU A 268 15.71 -33.57 4.83
C GLU A 268 16.23 -33.40 6.25
N LYS A 269 17.41 -33.96 6.51
CA LYS A 269 18.07 -33.86 7.81
C LYS A 269 19.36 -33.05 7.70
N TRP A 270 19.61 -32.23 8.70
CA TRP A 270 20.79 -31.37 8.75
C TRP A 270 22.10 -32.14 8.41
N CYS A 271 22.22 -33.41 8.83
CA CYS A 271 23.38 -34.27 8.57
C CYS A 271 23.35 -34.98 7.19
N GLY A 272 22.48 -34.59 6.26
CA GLY A 272 22.38 -35.22 4.93
C GLY A 272 21.79 -36.60 4.88
N LYS A 273 21.29 -37.16 5.99
CA LYS A 273 20.67 -38.51 6.06
C LYS A 273 19.15 -38.43 5.91
N GLY A 274 18.62 -37.36 5.33
CA GLY A 274 17.21 -37.18 4.99
C GLY A 274 16.80 -37.90 3.70
N TYR A 275 15.64 -37.56 3.21
CA TYR A 275 15.13 -37.92 1.90
C TYR A 275 14.31 -36.71 1.38
N LEU A 276 14.29 -36.33 0.16
CA LEU A 276 14.42 -37.05 -1.10
C LEU A 276 15.83 -36.93 -1.74
N GLU A 277 16.52 -35.81 -1.59
CA GLU A 277 17.76 -35.46 -2.29
C GLU A 277 19.00 -35.65 -1.42
N GLY A 278 18.83 -35.78 -0.10
CA GLY A 278 19.95 -35.92 0.84
C GLY A 278 20.73 -34.61 1.02
N LEU A 279 20.01 -33.49 1.01
CA LEU A 279 20.61 -32.17 1.25
C LEU A 279 21.17 -32.08 2.67
N GLU A 280 22.30 -31.34 2.82
CA GLU A 280 22.99 -31.18 4.10
C GLU A 280 23.16 -29.71 4.46
N GLY A 281 22.99 -29.39 5.75
CA GLY A 281 23.27 -28.07 6.32
C GLY A 281 22.42 -26.97 5.67
N ASP A 282 23.07 -25.87 5.33
CA ASP A 282 22.45 -24.69 4.75
C ASP A 282 21.94 -24.87 3.31
N ASN A 283 22.24 -26.00 2.66
CA ASN A 283 21.64 -26.34 1.37
C ASN A 283 20.16 -26.70 1.51
N ILE A 284 19.69 -27.05 2.73
CA ILE A 284 18.26 -27.23 3.01
C ILE A 284 17.64 -25.84 3.16
N PRO A 285 16.60 -25.50 2.36
CA PRO A 285 15.91 -24.22 2.50
C PRO A 285 15.42 -23.98 3.93
N ILE A 286 15.56 -22.74 4.41
CA ILE A 286 15.27 -22.40 5.80
C ILE A 286 13.84 -22.71 6.19
N GLU A 287 12.89 -22.50 5.28
CA GLU A 287 11.47 -22.83 5.48
C GLU A 287 11.23 -24.32 5.73
N ALA A 288 11.97 -25.18 5.07
CA ALA A 288 11.90 -26.62 5.28
C ALA A 288 12.52 -27.02 6.63
N ARG A 289 13.67 -26.43 7.02
CA ARG A 289 14.29 -26.63 8.33
C ARG A 289 13.37 -26.23 9.48
N VAL A 290 12.68 -25.10 9.34
CA VAL A 290 11.69 -24.59 10.32
C VAL A 290 10.53 -25.55 10.46
N VAL A 291 9.91 -25.97 9.34
CA VAL A 291 8.76 -26.86 9.36
C VAL A 291 9.12 -28.24 9.88
N ALA A 292 10.30 -28.79 9.56
CA ALA A 292 10.78 -30.06 10.09
C ALA A 292 10.87 -30.11 11.63
N ILE A 293 11.32 -29.02 12.27
CA ILE A 293 11.35 -28.89 13.73
C ILE A 293 9.92 -28.84 14.29
N ALA A 294 9.05 -28.01 13.70
CA ALA A 294 7.69 -27.82 14.14
C ALA A 294 6.86 -29.13 14.03
N ASP A 295 6.98 -29.84 12.91
CA ASP A 295 6.29 -31.09 12.66
C ASP A 295 6.68 -32.19 13.66
N VAL A 296 7.99 -32.41 13.85
CA VAL A 296 8.47 -33.41 14.80
C VAL A 296 8.10 -33.09 16.24
N PHE A 297 8.16 -31.80 16.62
CA PHE A 297 7.73 -31.37 17.94
C PHE A 297 6.24 -31.64 18.19
N ASP A 298 5.39 -31.27 17.23
CA ASP A 298 3.96 -31.57 17.33
C ASP A 298 3.69 -33.08 17.37
N ALA A 299 4.40 -33.85 16.56
CA ALA A 299 4.27 -35.32 16.54
C ALA A 299 4.69 -36.00 17.87
N LEU A 300 5.59 -35.37 18.64
CA LEU A 300 6.00 -35.87 19.94
C LEU A 300 5.05 -35.43 21.06
N THR A 301 4.54 -34.21 21.02
CA THR A 301 3.74 -33.61 22.09
C THR A 301 2.23 -33.78 21.93
N THR A 302 1.77 -34.36 20.82
CA THR A 302 0.35 -34.59 20.57
C THR A 302 0.02 -36.08 20.76
N GLU A 303 -1.11 -36.36 21.42
CA GLU A 303 -1.63 -37.72 21.58
C GLU A 303 -2.09 -38.27 20.22
N ARG A 304 -1.72 -39.54 19.94
CA ARG A 304 -2.12 -40.28 18.74
C ARG A 304 -2.80 -41.59 19.17
N PRO A 305 -3.66 -42.19 18.35
CA PRO A 305 -4.40 -43.40 18.71
C PRO A 305 -3.55 -44.53 19.28
N TYR A 306 -2.29 -44.60 18.87
CA TYR A 306 -1.37 -45.64 19.26
C TYR A 306 -0.22 -45.18 20.17
N LYS A 307 -0.17 -43.86 20.55
CA LYS A 307 0.94 -43.27 21.31
C LYS A 307 0.48 -42.11 22.18
N LYS A 308 0.69 -42.21 23.51
CA LYS A 308 0.49 -41.09 24.41
C LYS A 308 1.46 -39.96 24.09
N ALA A 309 1.00 -38.71 24.27
CA ALA A 309 1.83 -37.53 24.16
C ALA A 309 3.00 -37.62 25.15
N PHE A 310 4.18 -37.22 24.71
CA PHE A 310 5.31 -36.96 25.61
C PHE A 310 5.12 -35.60 26.26
N THR A 311 5.74 -35.41 27.44
CA THR A 311 5.87 -34.09 28.00
C THR A 311 6.83 -33.23 27.16
N VAL A 312 6.74 -31.94 27.27
CA VAL A 312 7.61 -31.01 26.54
C VAL A 312 9.07 -31.29 26.83
N GLU A 313 9.43 -31.52 28.11
CA GLU A 313 10.81 -31.80 28.53
C GLU A 313 11.31 -33.10 27.87
N LYS A 314 10.45 -34.09 27.74
CA LYS A 314 10.81 -35.36 27.07
C LYS A 314 10.96 -35.18 25.55
N ALA A 315 10.12 -34.36 24.94
CA ALA A 315 10.25 -34.01 23.52
C ALA A 315 11.56 -33.25 23.25
N VAL A 316 11.94 -32.30 24.09
CA VAL A 316 13.23 -31.59 24.03
C VAL A 316 14.39 -32.60 24.14
N GLU A 317 14.36 -33.54 25.11
CA GLU A 317 15.38 -34.55 25.26
C GLU A 317 15.53 -35.43 24.03
N ILE A 318 14.42 -35.90 23.45
CA ILE A 318 14.42 -36.72 22.24
C ILE A 318 15.01 -35.97 21.07
N MET A 319 14.55 -34.72 20.82
CA MET A 319 14.98 -33.95 19.65
C MET A 319 16.44 -33.51 19.75
N THR A 320 16.94 -33.23 20.94
CA THR A 320 18.34 -32.74 21.16
C THR A 320 19.34 -33.91 21.29
N LYS A 321 18.97 -35.04 21.92
CA LYS A 321 19.88 -36.14 22.21
C LYS A 321 19.70 -37.33 21.28
N ASP A 322 18.46 -37.83 21.14
CA ASP A 322 18.19 -39.08 20.38
C ASP A 322 18.16 -38.81 18.86
N MET A 323 17.75 -37.61 18.44
CA MET A 323 17.70 -37.19 17.04
C MET A 323 18.86 -36.26 16.66
N THR A 324 20.01 -36.36 17.31
CA THR A 324 21.20 -35.55 17.05
C THR A 324 21.56 -35.54 15.57
N GLY A 325 21.79 -34.31 15.02
CA GLY A 325 22.11 -34.12 13.60
C GLY A 325 20.90 -34.16 12.66
N SER A 326 19.67 -34.38 13.16
CA SER A 326 18.48 -34.31 12.31
C SER A 326 18.06 -32.88 12.02
N PHE A 327 18.26 -31.96 12.92
CA PHE A 327 17.79 -30.55 12.84
C PHE A 327 18.94 -29.57 12.79
N ASP A 328 18.67 -28.39 12.23
CA ASP A 328 19.53 -27.22 12.33
C ASP A 328 19.74 -26.88 13.80
N PRO A 329 20.97 -26.91 14.33
CA PRO A 329 21.24 -26.73 15.74
C PRO A 329 20.88 -25.31 16.23
N ILE A 330 21.03 -24.28 15.36
CA ILE A 330 20.70 -22.91 15.70
C ILE A 330 19.19 -22.73 15.82
N LEU A 331 18.44 -23.24 14.83
CA LEU A 331 16.98 -23.17 14.86
C LEU A 331 16.40 -24.00 16.02
N LEU A 332 17.01 -25.14 16.33
CA LEU A 332 16.57 -25.98 17.45
C LEU A 332 16.78 -25.27 18.80
N ASP A 333 17.91 -24.60 18.99
CA ASP A 333 18.18 -23.80 20.19
C ASP A 333 17.24 -22.60 20.30
N LEU A 334 16.99 -21.89 19.20
CA LEU A 334 15.99 -20.81 19.15
C LEU A 334 14.57 -21.31 19.47
N PHE A 335 14.22 -22.50 19.04
CA PHE A 335 12.90 -23.08 19.28
C PHE A 335 12.68 -23.39 20.77
N PHE A 336 13.68 -23.97 21.44
CA PHE A 336 13.58 -24.37 22.84
C PHE A 336 14.05 -23.31 23.86
N GLY A 337 14.95 -22.41 23.48
CA GLY A 337 15.57 -21.44 24.39
C GLY A 337 14.62 -20.41 25.04
N LYS A 338 13.36 -20.33 24.59
CA LYS A 338 12.31 -19.44 25.12
C LYS A 338 10.96 -20.17 25.26
N MET A 339 10.95 -21.44 25.62
CA MET A 339 9.71 -22.22 25.69
C MET A 339 8.76 -21.77 26.80
N ASP A 340 9.21 -21.05 27.81
CA ASP A 340 8.35 -20.47 28.85
C ASP A 340 7.30 -19.47 28.32
N GLU A 341 7.39 -19.07 27.06
CA GLU A 341 6.45 -18.17 26.40
C GLU A 341 5.33 -18.90 25.62
N ILE A 342 5.36 -20.24 25.54
CA ILE A 342 4.43 -21.03 24.69
C ILE A 342 3.31 -21.71 25.49
N TYR A 343 3.43 -21.82 26.82
CA TYR A 343 2.46 -22.46 27.72
C TYR A 343 1.92 -21.57 28.80
#